data_a216deef76771895cbd8ec8b7d9fe3a8
#
_entry.id   a216deef76771895cbd8ec8b7d9fe3a8
#
_cell.length_a   1.000
_cell.length_b   1.000
_cell.length_c   1.000
_cell.angle_alpha   90.00
_cell.angle_beta   90.00
_cell.angle_gamma   90.00
#
_symmetry.space_group_name_H-M   'P 1'
#
loop_
_entity.id
_entity.type
_entity.pdbx_description
1 polymer ?
#
loop_
_entity_poly.entity_id
_entity_poly.type
_entity_poly.pdbx_seq_one_letter_code
_entity_poly.pdbx_strand_id
1 'polypeptide(L)'
;NMTNSHIQNVAVFTQYNSRSLNLHLSSSKWWDFGRKQGGLFVFTPSITPENGDWYRGTADALYQNLTFLKNSHEPYVVIAAGDGVYKLDYNKVLEYHIEKKADITVVCKDMEDGTDVTRFGCVKLNDDGRITDFEEKPMASDATTISCGIYVIRRRQLIELLERCAAEDRYDLVNDILVRYK
;
A
#
# COMPACT_ATOMS: atom_id res chain seq x y z
N ASN A 1 6.65 10.26 8.33
CA ASN A 1 7.42 9.79 7.16
C ASN A 1 6.94 10.48 5.88
N MET A 2 5.65 10.39 5.51
CA MET A 2 5.12 10.92 4.25
C MET A 2 5.37 12.42 4.08
N THR A 3 5.03 13.24 5.06
CA THR A 3 5.30 14.69 5.05
C THR A 3 6.78 15.01 4.91
N ASN A 4 7.66 14.26 5.63
CA ASN A 4 9.11 14.45 5.56
C ASN A 4 9.70 14.03 4.21
N SER A 5 8.99 13.22 3.44
CA SER A 5 9.34 12.83 2.07
C SER A 5 8.59 13.67 1.02
N HIS A 6 8.01 14.81 1.42
CA HIS A 6 7.29 15.73 0.54
C HIS A 6 6.07 15.13 -0.18
N ILE A 7 5.49 14.05 0.34
CA ILE A 7 4.24 13.50 -0.16
C ILE A 7 3.11 14.44 0.26
N GLN A 8 2.44 15.05 -0.70
CA GLN A 8 1.44 16.11 -0.45
C GLN A 8 0.02 15.57 -0.35
N ASN A 9 -0.32 14.53 -1.11
CA ASN A 9 -1.64 13.91 -1.12
C ASN A 9 -1.58 12.57 -0.39
N VAL A 10 -2.27 12.46 0.73
CA VAL A 10 -2.33 11.22 1.51
C VAL A 10 -3.78 10.80 1.67
N ALA A 11 -4.09 9.59 1.26
CA ALA A 11 -5.39 8.94 1.48
C ALA A 11 -5.27 7.91 2.59
N VAL A 12 -6.17 7.96 3.56
CA VAL A 12 -6.28 6.97 4.63
C VAL A 12 -7.62 6.26 4.49
N PHE A 13 -7.58 4.94 4.36
CA PHE A 13 -8.77 4.10 4.29
C PHE A 13 -9.06 3.53 5.67
N THR A 14 -10.25 3.83 6.21
CA THR A 14 -10.66 3.41 7.55
C THR A 14 -11.93 2.58 7.47
N GLN A 15 -12.11 1.62 8.34
CA GLN A 15 -13.25 0.72 8.33
C GLN A 15 -13.81 0.49 9.74
N TYR A 16 -13.21 -0.39 10.55
CA TYR A 16 -13.67 -0.65 11.91
C TYR A 16 -13.29 0.49 12.86
N ASN A 17 -14.21 0.83 13.78
CA ASN A 17 -14.00 1.89 14.79
C ASN A 17 -13.50 3.21 14.21
N SER A 18 -13.88 3.52 12.97
CA SER A 18 -13.36 4.64 12.19
C SER A 18 -13.61 6.00 12.85
N ARG A 19 -14.65 6.14 13.67
CA ARG A 19 -15.03 7.41 14.30
C ARG A 19 -13.88 8.01 15.12
N SER A 20 -13.27 7.23 16.00
CA SER A 20 -12.17 7.68 16.84
C SER A 20 -10.94 8.04 15.99
N LEU A 21 -10.59 7.19 15.03
CA LEU A 21 -9.48 7.44 14.12
C LEU A 21 -9.73 8.67 13.23
N ASN A 22 -10.93 8.83 12.70
CA ASN A 22 -11.28 9.98 11.87
C ASN A 22 -11.23 11.29 12.66
N LEU A 23 -11.67 11.29 13.93
CA LEU A 23 -11.52 12.44 14.82
C LEU A 23 -10.04 12.78 15.07
N HIS A 24 -9.21 11.78 15.29
CA HIS A 24 -7.76 11.97 15.45
C HIS A 24 -7.12 12.54 14.19
N LEU A 25 -7.50 12.05 13.01
CA LEU A 25 -6.98 12.50 11.72
C LEU A 25 -7.56 13.83 11.25
N SER A 26 -8.71 14.26 11.77
CA SER A 26 -9.42 15.48 11.33
C SER A 26 -8.63 16.78 11.55
N SER A 27 -7.69 16.80 12.50
CA SER A 27 -6.85 17.95 12.77
C SER A 27 -5.65 17.99 11.81
N SER A 28 -5.82 18.59 10.64
CA SER A 28 -4.75 18.75 9.63
C SER A 28 -3.51 19.48 10.15
N LYS A 29 -3.68 20.30 11.20
CA LYS A 29 -2.59 21.05 11.85
C LYS A 29 -1.47 20.16 12.40
N TRP A 30 -1.82 18.99 12.94
CA TRP A 30 -0.85 18.05 13.53
C TRP A 30 -0.07 17.25 12.49
N TRP A 31 -0.61 17.13 11.26
CA TRP A 31 -0.04 16.31 10.20
C TRP A 31 0.67 17.11 9.11
N ASP A 32 0.68 18.44 9.23
CA ASP A 32 1.27 19.39 8.25
C ASP A 32 0.71 19.25 6.82
N PHE A 33 -0.54 18.78 6.70
CA PHE A 33 -1.27 18.71 5.43
C PHE A 33 -2.23 19.89 5.19
N GLY A 34 -2.13 20.95 6.00
CA GLY A 34 -2.99 22.14 5.90
C GLY A 34 -2.56 23.21 4.90
N ARG A 35 -1.71 22.88 3.93
CA ARG A 35 -1.19 23.81 2.92
C ARG A 35 -2.17 24.02 1.76
N LYS A 36 -1.94 25.05 0.93
CA LYS A 36 -2.80 25.39 -0.21
C LYS A 36 -2.89 24.29 -1.28
N GLN A 37 -1.94 23.35 -1.30
CA GLN A 37 -1.90 22.23 -2.24
C GLN A 37 -1.70 20.94 -1.46
N GLY A 38 -2.45 19.89 -1.87
CA GLY A 38 -2.43 18.59 -1.20
C GLY A 38 -3.46 18.46 -0.08
N GLY A 39 -3.35 17.42 0.71
CA GLY A 39 -4.24 17.17 1.84
C GLY A 39 -4.16 15.76 2.39
N LEU A 40 -4.76 15.61 3.58
CA LEU A 40 -5.06 14.34 4.19
C LEU A 40 -6.54 14.02 3.92
N PHE A 41 -6.78 12.96 3.16
CA PHE A 41 -8.11 12.51 2.78
C PHE A 41 -8.43 11.22 3.54
N VAL A 42 -9.58 11.19 4.20
CA VAL A 42 -10.01 10.01 4.96
C VAL A 42 -11.23 9.41 4.26
N PHE A 43 -11.10 8.16 3.82
CA PHE A 43 -12.14 7.41 3.13
C PHE A 43 -12.67 6.30 4.04
N THR A 44 -14.00 6.26 4.13
CA THR A 44 -14.75 5.18 4.79
C THR A 44 -15.57 4.44 3.74
N PRO A 45 -15.93 3.17 3.98
CA PRO A 45 -16.86 2.47 3.11
C PRO A 45 -18.15 3.27 2.94
N SER A 46 -18.67 3.34 1.72
CA SER A 46 -19.93 4.00 1.41
C SER A 46 -20.85 3.02 0.68
N ILE A 47 -22.14 3.09 0.99
CA ILE A 47 -23.17 2.34 0.27
C ILE A 47 -23.31 2.95 -1.12
N THR A 48 -23.13 2.13 -2.13
CA THR A 48 -23.41 2.46 -3.53
C THR A 48 -24.43 1.47 -4.10
N PRO A 49 -25.05 1.72 -5.27
CA PRO A 49 -25.93 0.74 -5.90
C PRO A 49 -25.24 -0.62 -6.16
N GLU A 50 -23.94 -0.60 -6.39
CA GLU A 50 -23.13 -1.79 -6.70
C GLU A 50 -22.55 -2.46 -5.45
N ASN A 51 -22.44 -1.73 -4.35
CA ASN A 51 -21.83 -2.22 -3.12
C ASN A 51 -22.53 -1.66 -1.88
N GLY A 52 -23.21 -2.54 -1.14
CA GLY A 52 -23.89 -2.20 0.11
C GLY A 52 -23.08 -2.46 1.38
N ASP A 53 -21.84 -2.90 1.25
CA ASP A 53 -21.06 -3.45 2.34
C ASP A 53 -19.74 -2.70 2.60
N TRP A 54 -19.00 -3.24 3.56
CA TRP A 54 -17.64 -2.88 3.92
C TRP A 54 -16.69 -3.15 2.75
N TYR A 55 -15.46 -2.61 2.83
CA TYR A 55 -14.40 -3.03 1.91
C TYR A 55 -14.15 -4.53 2.07
N ARG A 56 -14.22 -5.27 0.97
CA ARG A 56 -14.03 -6.72 0.93
C ARG A 56 -12.57 -7.14 1.06
N GLY A 57 -11.65 -6.18 0.87
CA GLY A 57 -10.21 -6.36 1.00
C GLY A 57 -9.46 -5.09 0.66
N THR A 58 -8.14 -5.16 0.70
CA THR A 58 -7.25 -4.00 0.51
C THR A 58 -7.28 -3.46 -0.93
N ALA A 59 -7.39 -4.31 -1.93
CA ALA A 59 -7.57 -3.88 -3.33
C ALA A 59 -8.96 -3.27 -3.55
N ASP A 60 -9.99 -3.81 -2.91
CA ASP A 60 -11.35 -3.28 -3.00
C ASP A 60 -11.45 -1.87 -2.39
N ALA A 61 -10.77 -1.63 -1.27
CA ALA A 61 -10.72 -0.29 -0.68
C ALA A 61 -10.12 0.76 -1.64
N LEU A 62 -9.06 0.40 -2.35
CA LEU A 62 -8.47 1.25 -3.38
C LEU A 62 -9.39 1.42 -4.58
N TYR A 63 -10.03 0.35 -5.02
CA TYR A 63 -10.92 0.35 -6.18
C TYR A 63 -12.19 1.20 -5.94
N GLN A 64 -12.84 1.07 -4.80
CA GLN A 64 -14.02 1.90 -4.45
C GLN A 64 -13.69 3.40 -4.43
N ASN A 65 -12.42 3.75 -4.21
CA ASN A 65 -11.94 5.13 -4.19
C ASN A 65 -11.06 5.47 -5.41
N LEU A 66 -11.22 4.75 -6.51
CA LEU A 66 -10.39 4.86 -7.71
C LEU A 66 -10.41 6.28 -8.32
N THR A 67 -11.48 7.02 -8.13
CA THR A 67 -11.62 8.42 -8.57
C THR A 67 -10.54 9.30 -7.96
N PHE A 68 -10.11 9.05 -6.73
CA PHE A 68 -9.00 9.77 -6.09
C PHE A 68 -7.69 9.56 -6.88
N LEU A 69 -7.40 8.32 -7.27
CA LEU A 69 -6.23 8.01 -8.09
C LEU A 69 -6.35 8.58 -9.50
N LYS A 70 -7.53 8.52 -10.12
CA LYS A 70 -7.76 9.05 -11.48
C LYS A 70 -7.62 10.56 -11.56
N ASN A 71 -8.04 11.27 -10.51
CA ASN A 71 -7.93 12.72 -10.41
C ASN A 71 -6.53 13.22 -9.99
N SER A 72 -5.65 12.34 -9.52
CA SER A 72 -4.28 12.68 -9.21
C SER A 72 -3.46 12.88 -10.49
N HIS A 73 -2.48 13.79 -10.43
CA HIS A 73 -1.51 14.00 -11.50
C HIS A 73 -0.15 13.36 -11.22
N GLU A 74 0.06 12.86 -10.01
CA GLU A 74 1.30 12.23 -9.59
C GLU A 74 1.55 10.92 -10.35
N PRO A 75 2.77 10.67 -10.86
CA PRO A 75 3.05 9.48 -11.67
C PRO A 75 3.16 8.20 -10.85
N TYR A 76 3.49 8.31 -9.56
CA TYR A 76 3.72 7.19 -8.66
C TYR A 76 2.79 7.24 -7.45
N VAL A 77 2.52 6.07 -6.89
CA VAL A 77 1.74 5.88 -5.68
C VAL A 77 2.57 5.07 -4.69
N VAL A 78 2.61 5.54 -3.44
CA VAL A 78 3.10 4.77 -2.31
C VAL A 78 1.88 4.20 -1.58
N ILE A 79 1.86 2.89 -1.39
CA ILE A 79 0.87 2.21 -0.56
C ILE A 79 1.59 1.75 0.70
N ALA A 80 1.06 2.05 1.87
CA ALA A 80 1.64 1.66 3.15
C ALA A 80 0.57 1.09 4.08
N ALA A 81 0.88 -0.04 4.72
CA ALA A 81 0.04 -0.59 5.77
C ALA A 81 -0.03 0.38 6.96
N GLY A 82 -1.21 0.51 7.56
CA GLY A 82 -1.47 1.47 8.63
C GLY A 82 -1.02 1.03 10.02
N ASP A 83 -0.61 -0.22 10.19
CA ASP A 83 -0.20 -0.84 11.45
C ASP A 83 1.32 -0.90 11.66
N GLY A 84 2.10 -0.43 10.69
CA GLY A 84 3.56 -0.39 10.78
C GLY A 84 4.08 0.86 11.51
N VAL A 85 5.02 0.66 12.44
CA VAL A 85 5.76 1.74 13.09
C VAL A 85 7.22 1.70 12.64
N TYR A 86 7.64 2.70 11.87
CA TYR A 86 8.96 2.73 11.26
C TYR A 86 9.40 4.17 10.96
N LYS A 87 10.68 4.34 10.65
CA LYS A 87 11.24 5.57 10.08
C LYS A 87 11.79 5.25 8.69
N LEU A 88 11.23 5.90 7.67
CA LEU A 88 11.59 5.67 6.27
C LEU A 88 11.54 6.98 5.50
N ASP A 89 12.52 7.18 4.61
CA ASP A 89 12.50 8.20 3.58
C ASP A 89 11.96 7.58 2.28
N TYR A 90 10.74 7.93 1.92
CA TYR A 90 10.11 7.41 0.71
C TYR A 90 10.77 7.90 -0.58
N ASN A 91 11.51 9.02 -0.56
CA ASN A 91 12.24 9.48 -1.74
C ASN A 91 13.28 8.45 -2.16
N LYS A 92 14.00 7.85 -1.21
CA LYS A 92 14.99 6.79 -1.49
C LYS A 92 14.35 5.55 -2.11
N VAL A 93 13.15 5.19 -1.66
CA VAL A 93 12.40 4.06 -2.23
C VAL A 93 11.97 4.37 -3.67
N LEU A 94 11.52 5.60 -3.92
CA LEU A 94 11.13 6.05 -5.25
C LEU A 94 12.34 6.13 -6.20
N GLU A 95 13.47 6.67 -5.74
CA GLU A 95 14.72 6.70 -6.50
C GLU A 95 15.15 5.28 -6.92
N TYR A 96 15.13 4.34 -6.00
CA TYR A 96 15.40 2.93 -6.29
C TYR A 96 14.42 2.32 -7.29
N HIS A 97 13.12 2.60 -7.14
CA HIS A 97 12.08 2.15 -8.06
C HIS A 97 12.34 2.63 -9.50
N ILE A 98 12.73 3.90 -9.65
CA ILE A 98 13.01 4.50 -10.96
C ILE A 98 14.31 3.93 -11.54
N GLU A 99 15.37 3.82 -10.74
CA GLU A 99 16.67 3.28 -11.16
C GLU A 99 16.55 1.84 -11.65
N LYS A 100 15.84 1.02 -10.90
CA LYS A 100 15.61 -0.40 -11.25
C LYS A 100 14.59 -0.58 -12.38
N LYS A 101 13.90 0.50 -12.79
CA LYS A 101 12.78 0.46 -13.76
C LYS A 101 11.74 -0.57 -13.37
N ALA A 102 11.51 -0.70 -12.08
CA ALA A 102 10.62 -1.71 -11.54
C ALA A 102 9.14 -1.40 -11.87
N ASP A 103 8.33 -2.43 -12.02
CA ASP A 103 6.89 -2.29 -12.11
C ASP A 103 6.29 -2.05 -10.72
N ILE A 104 6.73 -2.84 -9.74
CA ILE A 104 6.38 -2.70 -8.33
C ILE A 104 7.65 -2.83 -7.50
N THR A 105 7.83 -1.94 -6.54
CA THR A 105 8.89 -2.02 -5.53
C THR A 105 8.28 -2.32 -4.18
N VAL A 106 8.83 -3.31 -3.48
CA VAL A 106 8.42 -3.71 -2.14
C VAL A 106 9.52 -3.36 -1.16
N VAL A 107 9.19 -2.68 -0.08
CA VAL A 107 10.14 -2.44 1.02
C VAL A 107 10.19 -3.71 1.86
N CYS A 108 11.37 -4.27 1.97
CA CYS A 108 11.63 -5.50 2.71
C CYS A 108 12.54 -5.26 3.91
N LYS A 109 12.54 -6.21 4.83
CA LYS A 109 13.44 -6.24 5.98
C LYS A 109 13.95 -7.67 6.19
N ASP A 110 15.26 -7.79 6.40
CA ASP A 110 15.85 -9.03 6.84
C ASP A 110 15.63 -9.21 8.34
N MET A 111 15.21 -10.40 8.71
CA MET A 111 14.93 -10.82 10.08
C MET A 111 16.07 -11.71 10.57
N GLU A 112 16.25 -11.74 11.89
CA GLU A 112 17.22 -12.66 12.50
C GLU A 112 16.77 -14.12 12.34
N ASP A 113 17.74 -15.02 12.19
CA ASP A 113 17.49 -16.45 12.08
C ASP A 113 16.64 -16.96 13.26
N GLY A 114 15.64 -17.79 12.94
CA GLY A 114 14.72 -18.33 13.92
C GLY A 114 13.56 -17.40 14.34
N THR A 115 13.45 -16.22 13.73
CA THR A 115 12.28 -15.36 13.93
C THR A 115 11.06 -15.98 13.25
N ASP A 116 9.92 -16.01 13.95
CA ASP A 116 8.65 -16.41 13.34
C ASP A 116 8.17 -15.35 12.32
N VAL A 117 8.29 -15.69 11.05
CA VAL A 117 7.90 -14.84 9.91
C VAL A 117 6.54 -15.18 9.33
N THR A 118 5.84 -16.18 9.85
CA THR A 118 4.55 -16.67 9.31
C THR A 118 3.42 -15.62 9.33
N ARG A 119 3.60 -14.54 10.08
CA ARG A 119 2.64 -13.43 10.17
C ARG A 119 2.83 -12.35 9.09
N PHE A 120 3.87 -12.47 8.28
CA PHE A 120 4.27 -11.49 7.28
C PHE A 120 4.22 -12.08 5.87
N GLY A 121 4.27 -11.22 4.88
CA GLY A 121 4.61 -11.62 3.53
C GLY A 121 6.08 -12.00 3.46
N CYS A 122 6.39 -13.25 3.14
CA CYS A 122 7.74 -13.78 3.00
C CYS A 122 8.25 -13.60 1.58
N VAL A 123 9.48 -13.12 1.43
CA VAL A 123 10.04 -12.73 0.13
C VAL A 123 11.36 -13.44 -0.09
N LYS A 124 11.57 -13.99 -1.30
CA LYS A 124 12.87 -14.47 -1.76
C LYS A 124 13.40 -13.54 -2.85
N LEU A 125 14.66 -13.17 -2.74
CA LEU A 125 15.32 -12.23 -3.64
C LEU A 125 16.48 -12.90 -4.36
N ASN A 126 16.77 -12.45 -5.58
CA ASN A 126 18.04 -12.73 -6.23
C ASN A 126 19.09 -11.67 -5.89
N ASP A 127 20.33 -11.83 -6.37
CA ASP A 127 21.45 -10.94 -6.10
C ASP A 127 21.22 -9.49 -6.59
N ASP A 128 20.34 -9.29 -7.57
CA ASP A 128 19.97 -7.96 -8.09
C ASP A 128 18.86 -7.28 -7.26
N GLY A 129 18.36 -7.94 -6.22
CA GLY A 129 17.23 -7.48 -5.40
C GLY A 129 15.87 -7.65 -6.06
N ARG A 130 15.76 -8.48 -7.11
CA ARG A 130 14.47 -8.82 -7.72
C ARG A 130 13.79 -9.92 -6.93
N ILE A 131 12.50 -9.75 -6.68
CA ILE A 131 11.66 -10.76 -6.04
C ILE A 131 11.53 -11.96 -6.98
N THR A 132 11.94 -13.12 -6.50
CA THR A 132 11.82 -14.40 -7.20
C THR A 132 10.67 -15.25 -6.66
N ASP A 133 10.30 -15.01 -5.40
CA ASP A 133 9.15 -15.64 -4.76
C ASP A 133 8.54 -14.72 -3.70
N PHE A 134 7.22 -14.79 -3.56
CA PHE A 134 6.45 -14.04 -2.58
C PHE A 134 5.30 -14.91 -2.07
N GLU A 135 5.28 -15.15 -0.76
CA GLU A 135 4.22 -15.91 -0.08
C GLU A 135 3.61 -15.06 1.03
N GLU A 136 2.31 -14.82 0.96
CA GLU A 136 1.61 -14.06 2.00
C GLU A 136 1.22 -14.97 3.16
N LYS A 137 1.76 -14.68 4.34
CA LYS A 137 1.46 -15.37 5.61
C LYS A 137 1.47 -16.88 5.48
N PRO A 138 2.59 -17.49 5.06
CA PRO A 138 2.68 -18.94 4.89
C PRO A 138 2.51 -19.66 6.22
N MET A 139 1.99 -20.89 6.20
CA MET A 139 1.86 -21.73 7.42
C MET A 139 3.21 -22.09 8.03
N ALA A 140 4.25 -22.17 7.20
CA ALA A 140 5.65 -22.35 7.59
C ALA A 140 6.53 -21.70 6.54
N SER A 141 7.64 -21.09 6.93
CA SER A 141 8.61 -20.49 6.00
C SER A 141 10.01 -20.54 6.57
N ASP A 142 10.97 -20.79 5.71
CA ASP A 142 12.41 -20.67 5.94
C ASP A 142 12.97 -19.32 5.45
N ALA A 143 12.12 -18.43 4.98
CA ALA A 143 12.51 -17.12 4.52
C ALA A 143 13.00 -16.25 5.69
N THR A 144 14.08 -15.53 5.44
CA THR A 144 14.62 -14.54 6.39
C THR A 144 14.25 -13.11 6.03
N THR A 145 13.71 -12.88 4.84
CA THR A 145 13.30 -11.56 4.36
C THR A 145 11.78 -11.44 4.34
N ILE A 146 11.25 -10.38 4.94
CA ILE A 146 9.82 -10.10 5.00
C ILE A 146 9.45 -8.80 4.28
N SER A 147 8.22 -8.72 3.78
CA SER A 147 7.59 -7.49 3.30
C SER A 147 7.18 -6.61 4.48
N CYS A 148 7.53 -5.33 4.43
CA CYS A 148 7.09 -4.33 5.41
C CYS A 148 5.69 -3.77 5.13
N GLY A 149 4.97 -4.29 4.13
CA GLY A 149 3.66 -3.76 3.74
C GLY A 149 3.73 -2.36 3.11
N ILE A 150 4.86 -2.03 2.48
CA ILE A 150 5.09 -0.75 1.81
C ILE A 150 5.48 -1.01 0.36
N TYR A 151 4.76 -0.37 -0.56
CA TYR A 151 4.86 -0.62 -1.99
C TYR A 151 4.92 0.70 -2.76
N VAL A 152 5.73 0.73 -3.82
CA VAL A 152 5.75 1.81 -4.82
C VAL A 152 5.35 1.24 -6.17
N ILE A 153 4.41 1.89 -6.84
CA ILE A 153 3.88 1.47 -8.13
C ILE A 153 3.53 2.69 -8.99
N ARG A 154 3.62 2.57 -10.30
CA ARG A 154 3.13 3.61 -11.21
C ARG A 154 1.62 3.74 -11.11
N ARG A 155 1.11 4.98 -10.96
CA ARG A 155 -0.32 5.25 -10.77
C ARG A 155 -1.20 4.62 -11.86
N ARG A 156 -0.82 4.74 -13.12
CA ARG A 156 -1.59 4.15 -14.25
C ARG A 156 -1.67 2.64 -14.14
N GLN A 157 -0.55 2.00 -13.86
CA GLN A 157 -0.48 0.55 -13.70
C GLN A 157 -1.33 0.07 -12.51
N LEU A 158 -1.30 0.79 -11.38
CA LEU A 158 -2.16 0.47 -10.24
C LEU A 158 -3.64 0.55 -10.62
N ILE A 159 -4.06 1.60 -11.34
CA ILE A 159 -5.44 1.74 -11.81
C ILE A 159 -5.86 0.54 -12.66
N GLU A 160 -5.05 0.16 -13.64
CA GLU A 160 -5.32 -0.98 -14.53
C GLU A 160 -5.42 -2.31 -13.77
N LEU A 161 -4.53 -2.53 -12.79
CA LEU A 161 -4.54 -3.73 -11.95
C LEU A 161 -5.78 -3.78 -11.05
N LEU A 162 -6.18 -2.66 -10.47
CA LEU A 162 -7.38 -2.58 -9.62
C LEU A 162 -8.66 -2.80 -10.43
N GLU A 163 -8.77 -2.23 -11.63
CA GLU A 163 -9.91 -2.45 -12.53
C GLU A 163 -10.00 -3.92 -12.97
N ARG A 164 -8.86 -4.55 -13.25
CA ARG A 164 -8.81 -5.99 -13.56
C ARG A 164 -9.24 -6.85 -12.37
N CYS A 165 -8.70 -6.58 -11.18
CA CYS A 165 -9.08 -7.31 -9.97
C CYS A 165 -10.58 -7.21 -9.68
N ALA A 166 -11.16 -6.03 -9.81
CA ALA A 166 -12.59 -5.83 -9.62
C ALA A 166 -13.43 -6.63 -10.64
N ALA A 167 -13.01 -6.66 -11.91
CA ALA A 167 -13.68 -7.44 -12.97
C ALA A 167 -13.59 -8.96 -12.76
N GLU A 168 -12.61 -9.42 -11.98
CA GLU A 168 -12.37 -10.84 -11.68
C GLU A 168 -12.79 -11.24 -10.25
N ASP A 169 -13.56 -10.37 -9.56
CA ASP A 169 -14.00 -10.57 -8.18
C ASP A 169 -12.85 -10.85 -7.19
N ARG A 170 -11.74 -10.11 -7.34
CA ARG A 170 -10.57 -10.20 -6.49
C ARG A 170 -10.41 -8.93 -5.69
N TYR A 171 -10.10 -9.06 -4.41
CA TYR A 171 -10.19 -7.97 -3.46
C TYR A 171 -8.95 -7.71 -2.62
N ASP A 172 -7.96 -8.61 -2.64
CA ASP A 172 -6.75 -8.52 -1.84
C ASP A 172 -5.56 -8.00 -2.65
N LEU A 173 -4.92 -6.93 -2.16
CA LEU A 173 -3.79 -6.29 -2.85
C LEU A 173 -2.57 -7.22 -2.92
N VAL A 174 -2.29 -7.94 -1.85
CA VAL A 174 -1.09 -8.78 -1.77
C VAL A 174 -1.28 -10.05 -2.57
N ASN A 175 -2.32 -10.82 -2.26
CA ASN A 175 -2.56 -12.12 -2.91
C ASN A 175 -2.95 -11.99 -4.39
N ASP A 176 -3.76 -10.98 -4.72
CA ASP A 176 -4.35 -10.86 -6.05
C ASP A 176 -3.55 -9.99 -7.01
N ILE A 177 -2.66 -9.13 -6.50
CA ILE A 177 -1.78 -8.31 -7.31
C ILE A 177 -0.33 -8.73 -7.11
N LEU A 178 0.25 -8.55 -5.92
CA LEU A 178 1.71 -8.68 -5.72
C LEU A 178 2.20 -10.11 -5.95
N VAL A 179 1.56 -11.10 -5.33
CA VAL A 179 1.95 -12.53 -5.49
C VAL A 179 1.82 -13.00 -6.95
N ARG A 180 0.87 -12.45 -7.70
CA ARG A 180 0.67 -12.81 -9.11
C ARG A 180 1.58 -12.09 -10.09
N TYR A 181 2.18 -10.99 -9.68
CA TYR A 181 3.04 -10.15 -10.52
C TYR A 181 4.51 -10.59 -10.51
N LYS A 182 4.86 -11.56 -9.67
CA LYS A 182 6.21 -12.14 -9.56
C LYS A 182 6.70 -12.84 -10.82
#